data_79923c2fdef13ed486de9a4de61c52ec
#
_entry.id   79923c2fdef13ed486de9a4de61c52ec
#
_cell.length_a   1.000
_cell.length_b   1.000
_cell.length_c   1.000
_cell.angle_alpha   90.00
_cell.angle_beta   90.00
_cell.angle_gamma   90.00
#
_symmetry.space_group_name_H-M   'P 1'
#
loop_
_entity.id
_entity.type
_entity.pdbx_description
1 polymer ?
#
loop_
_entity_poly.entity_id
_entity_poly.type
_entity_poly.pdbx_seq_one_letter_code
_entity_poly.pdbx_strand_id
1 'polypeptide(L)'
;MAKNSAKDIEVTAFATHQVITQPNPLRKVLRRVEDKDMDDPVARAEQALASLSGEFGDWMATEVGRLSAAYVAIRNDGFTKERRDELFRAAHDIKGDAATFGFPAAAGVAESLCRVIEHAPDLEKVPAELFTHHINAILAIVHENTRLD
;
A
#
# COMPACT_ATOMS: atom_id res chain seq x y z
N MET A 1 32.17 8.19 32.27
CA MET A 1 33.31 7.46 31.69
C MET A 1 32.83 6.09 31.23
N ALA A 2 32.49 5.97 29.97
CA ALA A 2 32.10 4.68 29.37
C ALA A 2 33.37 3.91 29.02
N LYS A 3 33.61 2.80 29.68
CA LYS A 3 34.68 1.86 29.35
C LYS A 3 34.27 1.13 28.06
N ASN A 4 34.92 1.49 26.97
CA ASN A 4 34.82 0.83 25.68
C ASN A 4 35.50 -0.55 25.82
N SER A 5 34.71 -1.62 25.88
CA SER A 5 35.21 -2.99 25.97
C SER A 5 35.46 -3.52 24.54
N ALA A 6 36.61 -3.17 23.99
CA ALA A 6 37.10 -3.73 22.73
C ALA A 6 37.69 -5.17 22.86
N LYS A 7 37.38 -5.86 23.97
CA LYS A 7 38.05 -7.10 24.37
C LYS A 7 37.45 -8.42 23.88
N ASP A 8 36.33 -8.38 23.18
CA ASP A 8 35.59 -9.61 22.82
C ASP A 8 35.38 -9.81 21.31
N ILE A 9 36.21 -9.15 20.46
CA ILE A 9 36.15 -9.36 19.02
C ILE A 9 37.19 -10.39 18.64
N GLU A 10 36.76 -11.57 18.22
CA GLU A 10 37.60 -12.62 17.71
C GLU A 10 37.70 -12.49 16.19
N VAL A 11 38.93 -12.43 15.66
CA VAL A 11 39.19 -12.35 14.22
C VAL A 11 39.96 -13.57 13.78
N THR A 12 39.35 -14.41 12.93
CA THR A 12 39.99 -15.56 12.32
C THR A 12 40.32 -15.24 10.88
N ALA A 13 41.62 -15.22 10.53
CA ALA A 13 42.05 -14.92 9.17
C ALA A 13 42.23 -16.20 8.35
N PHE A 14 41.68 -16.22 7.15
CA PHE A 14 41.84 -17.24 6.12
C PHE A 14 42.57 -16.65 4.91
N ALA A 15 43.03 -17.49 3.98
CA ALA A 15 43.82 -17.05 2.84
C ALA A 15 43.12 -16.01 1.94
N THR A 16 41.79 -16.04 1.87
CA THR A 16 40.96 -15.19 0.98
C THR A 16 40.01 -14.27 1.70
N HIS A 17 39.77 -14.46 3.01
CA HIS A 17 38.81 -13.69 3.79
C HIS A 17 39.13 -13.70 5.28
N GLN A 18 38.50 -12.85 6.04
CA GLN A 18 38.53 -12.83 7.51
C GLN A 18 37.11 -13.00 8.07
N VAL A 19 36.99 -13.81 9.12
CA VAL A 19 35.77 -13.95 9.88
C VAL A 19 35.90 -13.17 11.18
N ILE A 20 35.02 -12.21 11.38
CA ILE A 20 34.99 -11.38 12.59
C ILE A 20 33.79 -11.83 13.42
N THR A 21 34.03 -12.36 14.62
CA THR A 21 33.00 -12.75 15.56
C THR A 21 32.82 -11.63 16.59
N GLN A 22 31.66 -10.98 16.56
CA GLN A 22 31.32 -9.96 17.54
C GLN A 22 30.39 -10.54 18.60
N PRO A 23 30.62 -10.22 19.88
CA PRO A 23 29.68 -10.57 20.95
C PRO A 23 28.33 -9.86 20.67
N ASN A 24 27.23 -10.61 20.77
CA ASN A 24 25.89 -10.04 20.65
C ASN A 24 25.41 -9.52 22.02
N PRO A 25 25.53 -8.21 22.31
CA PRO A 25 25.14 -7.66 23.58
C PRO A 25 23.61 -7.76 23.81
N LEU A 26 22.82 -7.81 22.74
CA LEU A 26 21.35 -7.94 22.82
C LEU A 26 20.94 -9.32 23.35
N ARG A 27 21.75 -10.37 23.15
CA ARG A 27 21.48 -11.71 23.66
C ARG A 27 21.37 -11.77 25.19
N LYS A 28 22.02 -10.85 25.90
CA LYS A 28 21.99 -10.75 27.37
C LYS A 28 20.71 -10.05 27.87
N VAL A 29 20.08 -9.26 27.00
CA VAL A 29 18.88 -8.48 27.32
C VAL A 29 17.61 -9.21 26.88
N LEU A 30 17.72 -10.05 25.83
CA LEU A 30 16.60 -10.84 25.34
C LEU A 30 16.27 -11.96 26.33
N ARG A 31 15.08 -11.90 26.89
CA ARG A 31 14.52 -12.98 27.70
C ARG A 31 14.24 -14.17 26.79
N ARG A 32 14.83 -15.34 27.07
CA ARG A 32 14.43 -16.60 26.43
C ARG A 32 13.06 -16.98 26.97
N VAL A 33 12.08 -17.01 26.10
CA VAL A 33 10.76 -17.58 26.38
C VAL A 33 10.77 -19.00 25.82
N GLU A 34 10.25 -19.97 26.55
CA GLU A 34 10.11 -21.33 26.05
C GLU A 34 9.03 -21.36 24.96
N ASP A 35 9.20 -22.20 23.92
CA ASP A 35 8.28 -22.24 22.75
C ASP A 35 6.81 -22.44 23.14
N LYS A 36 6.54 -23.11 24.25
CA LYS A 36 5.18 -23.33 24.78
C LYS A 36 4.52 -22.08 25.36
N ASP A 37 5.32 -21.06 25.70
CA ASP A 37 4.86 -19.78 26.27
C ASP A 37 5.00 -18.64 25.24
N MET A 38 5.44 -18.95 24.02
CA MET A 38 5.48 -17.98 22.94
C MET A 38 4.08 -17.83 22.38
N ASP A 39 3.45 -16.72 22.75
CA ASP A 39 2.38 -16.13 21.98
C ASP A 39 2.94 -15.85 20.58
N ASP A 40 2.44 -16.56 19.55
CA ASP A 40 2.98 -16.47 18.20
C ASP A 40 2.77 -15.05 17.63
N PRO A 41 3.82 -14.23 17.47
CA PRO A 41 3.67 -12.87 16.98
C PRO A 41 3.15 -12.82 15.54
N VAL A 42 3.36 -13.88 14.75
CA VAL A 42 2.84 -13.99 13.38
C VAL A 42 1.34 -14.23 13.43
N ALA A 43 0.87 -15.19 14.23
CA ALA A 43 -0.55 -15.45 14.40
C ALA A 43 -1.31 -14.21 14.92
N ARG A 44 -0.71 -13.45 15.85
CA ARG A 44 -1.30 -12.17 16.31
C ARG A 44 -1.38 -11.12 15.22
N ALA A 45 -0.32 -11.01 14.39
CA ALA A 45 -0.32 -10.08 13.27
C ALA A 45 -1.37 -10.47 12.23
N GLU A 46 -1.49 -11.76 11.90
CA GLU A 46 -2.52 -12.28 11.00
C GLU A 46 -3.93 -12.04 11.53
N GLN A 47 -4.15 -12.27 12.82
CA GLN A 47 -5.44 -12.00 13.45
C GLN A 47 -5.77 -10.50 13.46
N ALA A 48 -4.79 -9.63 13.69
CA ALA A 48 -4.98 -8.18 13.59
C ALA A 48 -5.34 -7.75 12.17
N LEU A 49 -4.65 -8.30 11.16
CA LEU A 49 -4.98 -8.07 9.75
C LEU A 49 -6.38 -8.57 9.40
N ALA A 50 -6.74 -9.77 9.85
CA ALA A 50 -8.08 -10.33 9.64
C ALA A 50 -9.18 -9.47 10.29
N SER A 51 -8.92 -8.88 11.45
CA SER A 51 -9.88 -7.97 12.10
C SER A 51 -10.06 -6.65 11.34
N LEU A 52 -9.01 -6.18 10.64
CA LEU A 52 -9.04 -4.97 9.82
C LEU A 52 -9.63 -5.21 8.42
N SER A 53 -9.66 -6.45 7.95
CA SER A 53 -10.13 -6.76 6.59
C SER A 53 -11.59 -6.34 6.36
N GLY A 54 -12.43 -6.41 7.38
CA GLY A 54 -13.82 -5.92 7.33
C GLY A 54 -13.93 -4.41 7.08
N GLU A 55 -12.94 -3.62 7.50
CA GLU A 55 -12.91 -2.18 7.30
C GLU A 55 -12.36 -1.79 5.92
N PHE A 56 -11.59 -2.66 5.28
CA PHE A 56 -10.97 -2.37 3.98
C PHE A 56 -12.00 -2.16 2.87
N GLY A 57 -13.11 -2.88 2.90
CA GLY A 57 -14.24 -2.69 1.99
C GLY A 57 -14.84 -1.30 2.10
N ASP A 58 -15.07 -0.82 3.31
CA ASP A 58 -15.63 0.50 3.58
C ASP A 58 -14.67 1.62 3.19
N TRP A 59 -13.37 1.44 3.45
CA TRP A 59 -12.35 2.39 3.01
C TRP A 59 -12.28 2.46 1.48
N MET A 60 -12.27 1.33 0.79
CA MET A 60 -12.31 1.31 -0.67
C MET A 60 -13.58 1.93 -1.24
N ALA A 61 -14.74 1.68 -0.63
CA ALA A 61 -15.99 2.32 -1.05
C ALA A 61 -15.92 3.85 -0.92
N THR A 62 -15.29 4.35 0.13
CA THR A 62 -15.05 5.79 0.34
C THR A 62 -14.15 6.38 -0.73
N GLU A 63 -13.00 5.74 -1.04
CA GLU A 63 -12.06 6.22 -2.06
C GLU A 63 -12.68 6.20 -3.47
N VAL A 64 -13.43 5.16 -3.79
CA VAL A 64 -14.14 5.06 -5.07
C VAL A 64 -15.27 6.09 -5.18
N GLY A 65 -15.95 6.37 -4.06
CA GLY A 65 -16.93 7.46 -3.97
C GLY A 65 -16.30 8.83 -4.26
N ARG A 66 -15.12 9.08 -3.71
CA ARG A 66 -14.33 10.30 -3.96
C ARG A 66 -13.91 10.43 -5.41
N LEU A 67 -13.40 9.34 -6.02
CA LEU A 67 -13.04 9.29 -7.45
C LEU A 67 -14.25 9.62 -8.34
N SER A 68 -15.40 9.01 -8.05
CA SER A 68 -16.64 9.26 -8.80
C SER A 68 -17.10 10.70 -8.68
N ALA A 69 -17.07 11.27 -7.48
CA ALA A 69 -17.45 12.66 -7.22
C ALA A 69 -16.54 13.65 -7.96
N ALA A 70 -15.21 13.41 -7.96
CA ALA A 70 -14.25 14.22 -8.69
C ALA A 70 -14.54 14.23 -10.20
N TYR A 71 -14.88 13.07 -10.77
CA TYR A 71 -15.23 13.00 -12.19
C TYR A 71 -16.60 13.64 -12.50
N VAL A 72 -17.58 13.47 -11.65
CA VAL A 72 -18.89 14.14 -11.81
C VAL A 72 -18.71 15.67 -11.81
N ALA A 73 -17.87 16.22 -10.95
CA ALA A 73 -17.57 17.64 -10.94
C ALA A 73 -16.95 18.12 -12.29
N ILE A 74 -16.05 17.32 -12.86
CA ILE A 74 -15.48 17.61 -14.20
C ILE A 74 -16.54 17.58 -15.28
N ARG A 75 -17.43 16.59 -15.26
CA ARG A 75 -18.51 16.48 -16.25
C ARG A 75 -19.50 17.65 -16.21
N ASN A 76 -19.80 18.14 -15.03
CA ASN A 76 -20.75 19.22 -14.84
C ASN A 76 -20.17 20.59 -15.17
N ASP A 77 -18.94 20.84 -14.74
CA ASP A 77 -18.35 22.18 -14.71
C ASP A 77 -17.09 22.32 -15.58
N GLY A 78 -16.70 21.24 -16.29
CA GLY A 78 -15.49 21.21 -17.14
C GLY A 78 -14.20 20.95 -16.38
N PHE A 79 -13.12 20.76 -17.16
CA PHE A 79 -11.78 20.58 -16.63
C PHE A 79 -11.21 21.92 -16.17
N THR A 80 -10.81 21.99 -14.89
CA THR A 80 -9.89 23.01 -14.36
C THR A 80 -8.67 22.31 -13.80
N LYS A 81 -7.62 23.07 -13.51
CA LYS A 81 -6.41 22.50 -12.89
C LYS A 81 -6.73 21.81 -11.57
N GLU A 82 -7.53 22.46 -10.73
CA GLU A 82 -7.91 21.96 -9.41
C GLU A 82 -8.70 20.66 -9.50
N ARG A 83 -9.66 20.58 -10.42
CA ARG A 83 -10.48 19.37 -10.64
C ARG A 83 -9.68 18.23 -11.23
N ARG A 84 -8.76 18.55 -12.16
CA ARG A 84 -7.82 17.57 -12.68
C ARG A 84 -6.94 17.00 -11.56
N ASP A 85 -6.37 17.88 -10.73
CA ASP A 85 -5.50 17.48 -9.64
C ASP A 85 -6.26 16.65 -8.58
N GLU A 86 -7.54 16.93 -8.36
CA GLU A 86 -8.39 16.13 -7.46
C GLU A 86 -8.71 14.75 -8.06
N LEU A 87 -9.09 14.68 -9.35
CA LEU A 87 -9.30 13.41 -10.03
C LEU A 87 -8.04 12.56 -10.02
N PHE A 88 -6.89 13.17 -10.28
CA PHE A 88 -5.60 12.50 -10.24
C PHE A 88 -5.29 11.95 -8.85
N ARG A 89 -5.44 12.77 -7.80
CA ARG A 89 -5.19 12.34 -6.42
C ARG A 89 -6.07 11.17 -6.05
N ALA A 90 -7.38 11.24 -6.33
CA ALA A 90 -8.29 10.15 -6.03
C ALA A 90 -7.91 8.85 -6.75
N ALA A 91 -7.52 8.92 -8.02
CA ALA A 91 -7.04 7.75 -8.77
C ALA A 91 -5.69 7.23 -8.23
N HIS A 92 -4.79 8.13 -7.85
CA HIS A 92 -3.46 7.79 -7.33
C HIS A 92 -3.55 7.12 -5.94
N ASP A 93 -4.43 7.59 -5.07
CA ASP A 93 -4.66 6.99 -3.77
C ASP A 93 -5.19 5.54 -3.93
N ILE A 94 -6.18 5.32 -4.81
CA ILE A 94 -6.66 3.97 -5.14
C ILE A 94 -5.54 3.09 -5.72
N LYS A 95 -4.71 3.61 -6.61
CA LYS A 95 -3.55 2.89 -7.15
C LYS A 95 -2.63 2.41 -6.05
N GLY A 96 -2.38 3.24 -5.02
CA GLY A 96 -1.49 2.92 -3.90
C GLY A 96 -2.07 1.91 -2.93
N ASP A 97 -3.33 2.07 -2.58
CA ASP A 97 -3.94 1.41 -1.42
C ASP A 97 -4.74 0.16 -1.79
N ALA A 98 -5.34 0.12 -3.00
CA ALA A 98 -6.28 -0.92 -3.36
C ALA A 98 -5.69 -2.35 -3.28
N ALA A 99 -4.44 -2.54 -3.66
CA ALA A 99 -3.80 -3.85 -3.57
C ALA A 99 -3.64 -4.31 -2.11
N THR A 100 -3.32 -3.39 -1.20
CA THR A 100 -3.19 -3.64 0.24
C THR A 100 -4.54 -4.00 0.86
N PHE A 101 -5.61 -3.38 0.36
CA PHE A 101 -6.98 -3.65 0.82
C PHE A 101 -7.64 -4.88 0.18
N GLY A 102 -6.89 -5.64 -0.65
CA GLY A 102 -7.39 -6.84 -1.30
C GLY A 102 -7.99 -6.65 -2.69
N PHE A 103 -7.85 -5.47 -3.29
CA PHE A 103 -8.37 -5.12 -4.63
C PHE A 103 -7.26 -4.87 -5.67
N PRO A 104 -6.35 -5.82 -5.95
CA PRO A 104 -5.22 -5.58 -6.84
C PRO A 104 -5.62 -5.23 -8.27
N ALA A 105 -6.76 -5.74 -8.75
CA ALA A 105 -7.29 -5.40 -10.07
C ALA A 105 -7.71 -3.91 -10.14
N ALA A 106 -8.30 -3.37 -9.08
CA ALA A 106 -8.66 -1.95 -9.01
C ALA A 106 -7.41 -1.05 -9.04
N ALA A 107 -6.32 -1.46 -8.38
CA ALA A 107 -5.04 -0.74 -8.44
C ALA A 107 -4.51 -0.64 -9.88
N GLY A 108 -4.58 -1.72 -10.66
CA GLY A 108 -4.15 -1.73 -12.07
C GLY A 108 -4.99 -0.80 -12.96
N VAL A 109 -6.30 -0.78 -12.76
CA VAL A 109 -7.19 0.13 -13.51
C VAL A 109 -6.94 1.59 -13.12
N ALA A 110 -6.75 1.87 -11.82
CA ALA A 110 -6.43 3.20 -11.32
C ALA A 110 -5.07 3.70 -11.85
N GLU A 111 -4.06 2.82 -11.94
CA GLU A 111 -2.78 3.15 -12.58
C GLU A 111 -2.97 3.55 -14.05
N SER A 112 -3.79 2.83 -14.79
CA SER A 112 -4.11 3.18 -16.19
C SER A 112 -4.78 4.55 -16.28
N LEU A 113 -5.71 4.86 -15.38
CA LEU A 113 -6.36 6.16 -15.32
C LEU A 113 -5.37 7.28 -14.98
N CYS A 114 -4.48 7.08 -14.01
CA CYS A 114 -3.40 8.04 -13.70
C CYS A 114 -2.57 8.36 -14.94
N ARG A 115 -2.16 7.34 -15.70
CA ARG A 115 -1.38 7.55 -16.94
C ARG A 115 -2.15 8.35 -17.99
N VAL A 116 -3.45 8.15 -18.14
CA VAL A 116 -4.29 8.97 -19.03
C VAL A 116 -4.26 10.44 -18.60
N ILE A 117 -4.42 10.71 -17.29
CA ILE A 117 -4.47 12.07 -16.75
C ILE A 117 -3.10 12.76 -16.86
N GLU A 118 -2.01 12.02 -16.66
CA GLU A 118 -0.65 12.58 -16.69
C GLU A 118 -0.14 12.87 -18.11
N HIS A 119 -0.45 11.97 -19.06
CA HIS A 119 0.20 11.99 -20.37
C HIS A 119 -0.68 12.51 -21.50
N ALA A 120 -1.99 12.69 -21.29
CA ALA A 120 -2.83 13.29 -22.31
C ALA A 120 -2.43 14.78 -22.51
N PRO A 121 -2.09 15.19 -23.73
CA PRO A 121 -1.71 16.59 -24.01
C PRO A 121 -2.82 17.59 -23.70
N ASP A 122 -4.06 17.13 -23.85
CA ASP A 122 -5.27 17.91 -23.60
C ASP A 122 -6.39 16.96 -23.13
N LEU A 123 -6.74 17.06 -21.85
CA LEU A 123 -7.75 16.19 -21.24
C LEU A 123 -9.17 16.44 -21.76
N GLU A 124 -9.45 17.65 -22.26
CA GLU A 124 -10.77 17.96 -22.82
C GLU A 124 -11.01 17.21 -24.16
N LYS A 125 -9.94 16.81 -24.83
CA LYS A 125 -10.01 16.01 -26.07
C LYS A 125 -10.03 14.50 -25.84
N VAL A 126 -9.80 14.06 -24.63
CA VAL A 126 -9.93 12.64 -24.27
C VAL A 126 -11.41 12.26 -24.25
N PRO A 127 -11.82 11.18 -24.95
CA PRO A 127 -13.21 10.74 -24.93
C PRO A 127 -13.71 10.53 -23.51
N ALA A 128 -14.86 11.11 -23.17
CA ALA A 128 -15.46 11.00 -21.83
C ALA A 128 -15.72 9.53 -21.45
N GLU A 129 -15.99 8.69 -22.42
CA GLU A 129 -16.19 7.24 -22.25
C GLU A 129 -14.95 6.57 -21.66
N LEU A 130 -13.75 7.04 -21.98
CA LEU A 130 -12.51 6.46 -21.46
C LEU A 130 -12.44 6.63 -19.94
N PHE A 131 -12.74 7.82 -19.42
CA PHE A 131 -12.83 8.05 -17.97
C PHE A 131 -13.93 7.22 -17.34
N THR A 132 -15.12 7.24 -17.97
CA THR A 132 -16.29 6.51 -17.46
C THR A 132 -16.01 5.01 -17.34
N HIS A 133 -15.35 4.42 -18.34
CA HIS A 133 -15.01 2.99 -18.33
C HIS A 133 -14.02 2.64 -17.22
N HIS A 134 -12.97 3.46 -17.01
CA HIS A 134 -12.03 3.23 -15.91
C HIS A 134 -12.73 3.30 -14.55
N ILE A 135 -13.53 4.34 -14.31
CA ILE A 135 -14.23 4.54 -13.04
C ILE A 135 -15.24 3.42 -12.79
N ASN A 136 -16.03 3.05 -13.81
CA ASN A 136 -16.99 1.95 -13.70
C ASN A 136 -16.31 0.60 -13.47
N ALA A 137 -15.13 0.36 -14.07
CA ALA A 137 -14.37 -0.85 -13.84
C ALA A 137 -13.87 -0.93 -12.38
N ILE A 138 -13.34 0.18 -11.83
CA ILE A 138 -12.94 0.24 -10.41
C ILE A 138 -14.15 -0.01 -9.50
N LEU A 139 -15.28 0.67 -9.75
CA LEU A 139 -16.52 0.48 -9.00
C LEU A 139 -17.00 -0.98 -9.02
N ALA A 140 -17.01 -1.61 -10.19
CA ALA A 140 -17.45 -3.01 -10.35
C ALA A 140 -16.55 -3.96 -9.57
N ILE A 141 -15.21 -3.80 -9.67
CA ILE A 141 -14.25 -4.64 -8.96
C ILE A 141 -14.45 -4.54 -7.44
N VAL A 142 -14.58 -3.33 -6.91
CA VAL A 142 -14.77 -3.13 -5.47
C VAL A 142 -16.12 -3.67 -5.01
N HIS A 143 -17.18 -3.46 -5.79
CA HIS A 143 -18.52 -3.94 -5.47
C HIS A 143 -18.61 -5.47 -5.49
N GLU A 144 -17.97 -6.14 -6.46
CA GLU A 144 -17.97 -7.61 -6.55
C GLU A 144 -17.18 -8.25 -5.40
N ASN A 145 -16.00 -7.70 -5.05
CA ASN A 145 -15.22 -8.23 -3.93
C ASN A 145 -15.93 -8.07 -2.57
N THR A 146 -16.71 -7.01 -2.39
CA THR A 146 -17.52 -6.85 -1.16
C THR A 146 -18.69 -7.84 -1.07
N ARG A 147 -18.99 -8.57 -2.15
CA ARG A 147 -20.05 -9.59 -2.19
C ARG A 147 -19.54 -11.02 -2.01
N LEU A 148 -18.24 -11.23 -2.06
CA LEU A 148 -17.60 -12.55 -1.95
C LEU A 148 -17.14 -12.87 -0.52
N ASP A 149 -17.21 -11.92 0.40
CA ASP A 149 -17.01 -12.07 1.84
C ASP A 149 -18.36 -12.22 2.57
#